data_f1972c0a55e23a3bd39f8633d33f896f
#
_entry.id   f1972c0a55e23a3bd39f8633d33f896f
#
_cell.length_a   1.000
_cell.length_b   1.000
_cell.length_c   1.000
_cell.angle_alpha   90.00
_cell.angle_beta   90.00
_cell.angle_gamma   90.00
#
_symmetry.space_group_name_H-M   'P 1'
#
loop_
_entity.id
_entity.type
_entity.pdbx_description
1 polymer ?
#
loop_
_entity_poly.entity_id
_entity_poly.type
_entity_poly.pdbx_seq_one_letter_code
_entity_poly.pdbx_strand_id
1 'polypeptide(L)'
;MQIVNALTSTLASTARGWRGTQAARKSRQPEKMLKLYEYEGCPFCRLVRETLTELDLDAVIHPCPRGGTRWRPEAERIGGRQQFPLLVDDNTGRTLYESSEIIAYLRENYGEGRNRNAGSPGAXAQVGANAATALRGFAGLSARGANGSGPSELLELYSFESSPFSRIAREALCXLELAYVLRNMGKAVKADMGPPWVRAKFFPDTPVEGRNRKRMIELTGRMQVPXLIDPNTGTAMYESAXIVRYLRQTYGG
;
A
#
# COMPACT_ATOMS: atom_id res chain seq x y z
N MET A 1 20.18 12.84 2.32
CA MET A 1 19.46 11.75 1.62
C MET A 1 18.02 11.60 2.10
N GLN A 2 17.71 11.57 3.40
CA GLN A 2 16.35 11.43 3.93
C GLN A 2 15.42 12.57 3.49
N ILE A 3 15.89 13.82 3.55
CA ILE A 3 15.10 14.99 3.16
C ILE A 3 14.71 14.90 1.68
N VAL A 4 15.65 14.55 0.80
CA VAL A 4 15.39 14.42 -0.64
C VAL A 4 14.34 13.33 -0.89
N ASN A 5 14.44 12.18 -0.18
CA ASN A 5 13.43 11.11 -0.29
C ASN A 5 12.05 11.59 0.13
N ALA A 6 11.95 12.33 1.23
CA ALA A 6 10.67 12.86 1.69
C ALA A 6 10.09 13.87 0.69
N LEU A 7 10.93 14.76 0.17
CA LEU A 7 10.51 15.79 -0.81
C LEU A 7 10.00 15.15 -2.11
N THR A 8 10.78 14.26 -2.72
CA THR A 8 10.38 13.60 -3.98
C THR A 8 9.14 12.74 -3.77
N SER A 9 9.00 12.10 -2.60
CA SER A 9 7.80 11.32 -2.28
C SER A 9 6.57 12.21 -2.12
N THR A 10 6.73 13.39 -1.53
CA THR A 10 5.64 14.37 -1.41
C THR A 10 5.23 14.89 -2.80
N LEU A 11 6.21 15.21 -3.65
CA LEU A 11 5.94 15.64 -5.02
C LEU A 11 5.18 14.56 -5.81
N ALA A 12 5.55 13.29 -5.62
CA ALA A 12 4.85 12.18 -6.27
C ALA A 12 3.38 12.10 -5.82
N SER A 13 3.09 12.34 -4.54
CA SER A 13 1.71 12.37 -4.05
C SER A 13 0.95 13.58 -4.60
N THR A 14 1.62 14.72 -4.71
CA THR A 14 1.03 15.94 -5.29
C THR A 14 0.71 15.73 -6.78
N ALA A 15 1.60 15.09 -7.54
CA ALA A 15 1.38 14.77 -8.96
C ALA A 15 0.15 13.86 -9.15
N ARG A 16 -0.22 13.10 -8.10
CA ARG A 16 -1.44 12.27 -8.09
C ARG A 16 -2.65 12.96 -7.47
N GLY A 17 -2.55 14.24 -7.11
CA GLY A 17 -3.65 14.95 -6.43
C GLY A 17 -4.02 14.30 -5.10
N TRP A 18 -3.04 13.68 -4.44
CA TRP A 18 -3.22 12.98 -3.14
C TRP A 18 -4.26 11.85 -3.18
N ARG A 19 -4.50 11.25 -4.37
CA ARG A 19 -5.35 10.06 -4.51
C ARG A 19 -4.81 8.95 -3.59
N GLY A 20 -5.73 8.17 -2.99
CA GLY A 20 -5.33 7.17 -2.01
C GLY A 20 -5.02 7.77 -0.63
N THR A 21 -5.60 8.94 -0.30
CA THR A 21 -5.59 9.53 1.05
C THR A 21 -6.88 9.18 1.79
N GLN A 22 -8.01 9.37 1.11
CA GLN A 22 -9.34 9.24 1.72
C GLN A 22 -9.84 7.81 1.59
N ALA A 23 -10.57 7.37 2.60
CA ALA A 23 -11.20 6.06 2.63
C ALA A 23 -12.70 6.19 2.81
N ALA A 24 -13.43 5.23 2.29
CA ALA A 24 -14.86 5.08 2.54
C ALA A 24 -15.09 4.80 4.03
N ARG A 25 -16.19 5.34 4.58
CA ARG A 25 -16.60 5.02 5.96
C ARG A 25 -17.12 3.59 6.07
N LYS A 26 -17.65 3.07 4.98
CA LYS A 26 -18.17 1.71 4.90
C LYS A 26 -17.71 1.08 3.60
N SER A 27 -17.31 -0.17 3.69
CA SER A 27 -17.00 -1.03 2.55
C SER A 27 -17.26 -2.47 2.98
N ARG A 28 -17.60 -3.31 2.02
CA ARG A 28 -17.75 -4.73 2.29
C ARG A 28 -16.35 -5.34 2.45
N GLN A 29 -16.07 -5.93 3.60
CA GLN A 29 -14.76 -6.53 3.83
C GLN A 29 -14.75 -7.98 3.31
N PRO A 30 -13.72 -8.39 2.58
CA PRO A 30 -13.59 -9.79 2.16
C PRO A 30 -13.33 -10.70 3.36
N GLU A 31 -13.88 -11.92 3.35
CA GLU A 31 -13.66 -12.92 4.40
C GLU A 31 -12.20 -13.42 4.36
N LYS A 32 -11.71 -13.70 3.15
CA LYS A 32 -10.31 -14.09 2.90
C LYS A 32 -9.59 -12.88 2.36
N MET A 33 -8.40 -12.63 2.87
CA MET A 33 -7.64 -11.44 2.46
C MET A 33 -7.29 -11.50 0.98
N LEU A 34 -7.51 -10.39 0.27
CA LEU A 34 -7.11 -10.24 -1.13
C LEU A 34 -5.59 -10.37 -1.26
N LYS A 35 -5.11 -10.90 -2.38
CA LYS A 35 -3.68 -11.00 -2.68
C LYS A 35 -3.39 -10.16 -3.91
N LEU A 36 -2.39 -9.29 -3.80
CA LEU A 36 -1.97 -8.42 -4.91
C LEU A 36 -0.50 -8.65 -5.21
N TYR A 37 -0.21 -9.18 -6.39
CA TYR A 37 1.14 -9.30 -6.93
C TYR A 37 1.43 -8.02 -7.72
N GLU A 38 2.46 -7.28 -7.30
CA GLU A 38 2.68 -5.93 -7.83
C GLU A 38 4.10 -5.45 -7.54
N TYR A 39 4.48 -4.26 -7.99
CA TYR A 39 5.71 -3.62 -7.55
C TYR A 39 5.50 -2.12 -7.37
N GLU A 40 6.15 -1.55 -6.35
CA GLU A 40 5.87 -0.18 -5.88
C GLU A 40 6.08 0.87 -6.98
N GLY A 41 7.10 0.68 -7.84
CA GLY A 41 7.41 1.59 -8.94
C GLY A 41 6.47 1.49 -10.15
N CYS A 42 5.48 0.59 -10.11
CA CYS A 42 4.56 0.37 -11.23
C CYS A 42 3.43 1.41 -11.20
N PRO A 43 3.26 2.23 -12.25
CA PRO A 43 2.15 3.21 -12.27
C PRO A 43 0.76 2.56 -12.33
N PHE A 44 0.62 1.40 -12.98
CA PHE A 44 -0.66 0.67 -13.02
C PHE A 44 -1.00 0.07 -11.66
N CYS A 45 0.00 -0.48 -10.97
CA CYS A 45 -0.16 -1.05 -9.63
C CYS A 45 -0.58 0.04 -8.63
N ARG A 46 -0.02 1.25 -8.77
CA ARG A 46 -0.38 2.41 -7.95
C ARG A 46 -1.89 2.67 -7.99
N LEU A 47 -2.50 2.64 -9.18
CA LEU A 47 -3.94 2.89 -9.33
C LEU A 47 -4.78 1.88 -8.54
N VAL A 48 -4.34 0.62 -8.50
CA VAL A 48 -5.00 -0.42 -7.70
C VAL A 48 -4.82 -0.14 -6.21
N ARG A 49 -3.61 0.22 -5.75
CA ARG A 49 -3.37 0.54 -4.32
C ARG A 49 -4.16 1.78 -3.89
N GLU A 50 -4.31 2.79 -4.77
CA GLU A 50 -5.18 3.94 -4.49
C GLU A 50 -6.62 3.47 -4.21
N THR A 51 -7.11 2.55 -5.05
CA THR A 51 -8.47 2.01 -4.91
C THR A 51 -8.61 1.17 -3.63
N LEU A 52 -7.61 0.34 -3.29
CA LEU A 52 -7.63 -0.40 -2.02
C LEU A 52 -7.75 0.57 -0.83
N THR A 53 -6.99 1.69 -0.86
CA THR A 53 -7.11 2.71 0.19
C THR A 53 -8.49 3.37 0.19
N GLU A 54 -9.00 3.75 -1.00
CA GLU A 54 -10.30 4.40 -1.14
C GLU A 54 -11.45 3.53 -0.62
N LEU A 55 -11.33 2.21 -0.76
CA LEU A 55 -12.34 1.25 -0.31
C LEU A 55 -12.07 0.70 1.10
N ASP A 56 -11.01 1.16 1.78
CA ASP A 56 -10.59 0.65 3.11
C ASP A 56 -10.40 -0.88 3.10
N LEU A 57 -9.73 -1.41 2.06
CA LEU A 57 -9.49 -2.84 1.91
C LEU A 57 -8.04 -3.18 2.26
N ASP A 58 -7.85 -4.18 3.11
CA ASP A 58 -6.54 -4.76 3.36
C ASP A 58 -6.22 -5.79 2.27
N ALA A 59 -4.92 -6.03 2.04
CA ALA A 59 -4.47 -7.03 1.07
C ALA A 59 -3.10 -7.56 1.46
N VAL A 60 -2.83 -8.81 1.13
CA VAL A 60 -1.46 -9.34 1.16
C VAL A 60 -0.78 -8.85 -0.13
N ILE A 61 0.28 -8.10 0.04
CA ILE A 61 1.10 -7.62 -1.08
C ILE A 61 2.26 -8.58 -1.28
N HIS A 62 2.38 -9.11 -2.50
CA HIS A 62 3.49 -9.94 -2.94
C HIS A 62 4.34 -9.11 -3.90
N PRO A 63 5.48 -8.54 -3.45
CA PRO A 63 6.26 -7.65 -4.30
C PRO A 63 6.97 -8.40 -5.43
N CYS A 64 6.75 -7.94 -6.66
CA CYS A 64 7.27 -8.55 -7.88
C CYS A 64 8.12 -7.54 -8.68
N PRO A 65 9.17 -6.93 -8.08
CA PRO A 65 10.01 -5.97 -8.81
C PRO A 65 10.74 -6.64 -9.97
N ARG A 66 11.20 -5.83 -10.93
CA ARG A 66 11.97 -6.33 -12.06
C ARG A 66 13.23 -7.05 -11.56
N GLY A 67 13.48 -8.24 -12.10
CA GLY A 67 14.60 -9.09 -11.66
C GLY A 67 14.35 -9.85 -10.37
N GLY A 68 13.16 -9.71 -9.80
CA GLY A 68 12.77 -10.45 -8.60
C GLY A 68 12.55 -11.93 -8.88
N THR A 69 12.91 -12.76 -7.93
CA THR A 69 12.85 -14.22 -8.07
C THR A 69 11.91 -14.91 -7.06
N ARG A 70 11.46 -14.17 -6.05
CA ARG A 70 10.67 -14.77 -4.97
C ARG A 70 9.20 -14.97 -5.36
N TRP A 71 8.53 -13.94 -5.84
CA TRP A 71 7.08 -13.96 -6.07
C TRP A 71 6.68 -13.99 -7.56
N ARG A 72 7.60 -13.62 -8.46
CA ARG A 72 7.30 -13.66 -9.91
C ARG A 72 6.96 -15.06 -10.42
N PRO A 73 7.72 -16.12 -10.02
CA PRO A 73 7.35 -17.48 -10.45
C PRO A 73 5.98 -17.92 -9.95
N GLU A 74 5.65 -17.56 -8.72
CA GLU A 74 4.32 -17.86 -8.14
C GLU A 74 3.21 -17.13 -8.90
N ALA A 75 3.41 -15.82 -9.18
CA ALA A 75 2.44 -15.02 -9.94
C ALA A 75 2.21 -15.64 -11.33
N GLU A 76 3.29 -16.08 -11.99
CA GLU A 76 3.21 -16.74 -13.30
C GLU A 76 2.46 -18.07 -13.22
N ARG A 77 2.73 -18.87 -12.19
CA ARG A 77 2.04 -20.16 -11.99
C ARG A 77 0.53 -19.96 -11.77
N ILE A 78 0.14 -18.90 -11.04
CA ILE A 78 -1.27 -18.61 -10.74
C ILE A 78 -1.99 -18.03 -11.94
N GLY A 79 -1.38 -17.03 -12.59
CA GLY A 79 -2.06 -16.25 -13.61
C GLY A 79 -1.67 -16.60 -15.07
N GLY A 80 -0.66 -17.45 -15.24
CA GLY A 80 -0.21 -17.89 -16.57
C GLY A 80 0.76 -16.95 -17.28
N ARG A 81 1.09 -15.80 -16.66
CA ARG A 81 2.04 -14.84 -17.26
C ARG A 81 2.59 -13.86 -16.23
N GLN A 82 3.74 -13.27 -16.51
CA GLN A 82 4.37 -12.28 -15.63
C GLN A 82 3.92 -10.86 -16.01
N GLN A 83 2.67 -10.55 -15.69
CA GLN A 83 2.09 -9.22 -15.92
C GLN A 83 1.57 -8.68 -14.58
N PHE A 84 1.73 -7.38 -14.32
CA PHE A 84 1.36 -6.76 -13.04
C PHE A 84 0.61 -5.45 -13.29
N PRO A 85 -0.36 -5.13 -12.44
CA PRO A 85 -0.79 -5.87 -11.25
C PRO A 85 -1.56 -7.15 -11.57
N LEU A 86 -1.48 -8.14 -10.64
CA LEU A 86 -2.27 -9.35 -10.67
C LEU A 86 -3.01 -9.45 -9.33
N LEU A 87 -4.34 -9.45 -9.36
CA LEU A 87 -5.18 -9.63 -8.17
C LEU A 87 -5.70 -11.06 -8.12
N VAL A 88 -5.59 -11.67 -6.94
CA VAL A 88 -6.20 -12.98 -6.66
C VAL A 88 -7.20 -12.78 -5.52
N ASP A 89 -8.44 -13.19 -5.75
CA ASP A 89 -9.53 -13.11 -4.77
C ASP A 89 -10.10 -14.50 -4.52
N ASP A 90 -9.67 -15.10 -3.42
CA ASP A 90 -10.11 -16.45 -3.02
C ASP A 90 -11.56 -16.48 -2.51
N ASN A 91 -12.20 -15.30 -2.31
CA ASN A 91 -13.61 -15.23 -1.91
C ASN A 91 -14.54 -15.57 -3.08
N THR A 92 -14.09 -15.25 -4.29
CA THR A 92 -14.87 -15.44 -5.51
C THR A 92 -14.22 -16.38 -6.52
N GLY A 93 -12.99 -16.81 -6.23
CA GLY A 93 -12.19 -17.63 -7.14
C GLY A 93 -11.68 -16.86 -8.36
N ARG A 94 -11.61 -15.53 -8.30
CA ARG A 94 -11.20 -14.70 -9.44
C ARG A 94 -9.71 -14.37 -9.41
N THR A 95 -9.10 -14.46 -10.58
CA THR A 95 -7.73 -14.01 -10.84
C THR A 95 -7.81 -12.99 -11.98
N LEU A 96 -7.32 -11.76 -11.73
CA LEU A 96 -7.54 -10.64 -12.63
C LEU A 96 -6.24 -9.89 -12.92
N TYR A 97 -6.05 -9.56 -14.19
CA TYR A 97 -5.04 -8.62 -14.67
C TYR A 97 -5.69 -7.29 -15.04
N GLU A 98 -4.87 -6.37 -15.49
CA GLU A 98 -5.26 -5.02 -15.93
C GLU A 98 -5.85 -4.16 -14.80
N SER A 99 -5.15 -3.08 -14.51
CA SER A 99 -5.53 -2.19 -13.38
C SER A 99 -6.98 -1.70 -13.50
N SER A 100 -7.44 -1.39 -14.71
CA SER A 100 -8.82 -0.92 -14.91
C SER A 100 -9.86 -1.99 -14.55
N GLU A 101 -9.60 -3.25 -14.95
CA GLU A 101 -10.48 -4.38 -14.63
C GLU A 101 -10.48 -4.70 -13.15
N ILE A 102 -9.29 -4.71 -12.55
CA ILE A 102 -9.13 -4.93 -11.10
C ILE A 102 -9.91 -3.85 -10.33
N ILE A 103 -9.76 -2.58 -10.72
CA ILE A 103 -10.43 -1.46 -10.04
C ILE A 103 -11.95 -1.58 -10.16
N ALA A 104 -12.44 -1.88 -11.37
CA ALA A 104 -13.88 -2.08 -11.60
C ALA A 104 -14.40 -3.22 -10.71
N TYR A 105 -13.71 -4.34 -10.70
CA TYR A 105 -14.03 -5.52 -9.89
C TYR A 105 -14.07 -5.19 -8.39
N LEU A 106 -13.02 -4.52 -7.88
CA LEU A 106 -12.96 -4.16 -6.45
C LEU A 106 -14.12 -3.26 -6.05
N ARG A 107 -14.47 -2.29 -6.90
CA ARG A 107 -15.59 -1.38 -6.64
C ARG A 107 -16.93 -2.09 -6.67
N GLU A 108 -17.12 -2.99 -7.64
CA GLU A 108 -18.36 -3.75 -7.78
C GLU A 108 -18.60 -4.68 -6.58
N ASN A 109 -17.57 -5.39 -6.16
CA ASN A 109 -17.71 -6.43 -5.13
C ASN A 109 -17.59 -5.90 -3.71
N TYR A 110 -16.76 -4.86 -3.48
CA TYR A 110 -16.41 -4.39 -2.14
C TYR A 110 -16.79 -2.93 -1.90
N GLY A 111 -17.12 -2.17 -2.94
CA GLY A 111 -17.55 -0.78 -2.79
C GLY A 111 -19.01 -0.65 -2.38
N GLU A 112 -19.34 0.44 -1.68
CA GLU A 112 -20.71 0.80 -1.34
C GLU A 112 -20.99 2.23 -1.79
N GLY A 113 -22.24 2.51 -2.12
CA GLY A 113 -22.70 3.85 -2.49
C GLY A 113 -21.92 4.43 -3.67
N ARG A 114 -21.41 5.65 -3.50
CA ARG A 114 -20.68 6.37 -4.55
C ARG A 114 -19.44 5.59 -5.02
N ASN A 115 -18.77 4.89 -4.11
CA ASN A 115 -17.53 4.19 -4.45
C ASN A 115 -17.77 3.00 -5.36
N ARG A 116 -18.92 2.35 -5.25
CA ARG A 116 -19.30 1.24 -6.14
C ARG A 116 -19.46 1.71 -7.59
N ASN A 117 -20.02 2.89 -7.78
CA ASN A 117 -20.37 3.43 -9.10
C ASN A 117 -19.27 4.34 -9.69
N ALA A 118 -18.17 4.54 -8.96
CA ALA A 118 -17.08 5.36 -9.47
C ALA A 118 -16.39 4.65 -10.64
N GLY A 119 -16.23 5.34 -11.75
CA GLY A 119 -15.62 4.78 -12.96
C GLY A 119 -14.14 4.43 -12.78
N SER A 120 -13.60 3.67 -13.73
CA SER A 120 -12.19 3.36 -13.78
C SER A 120 -11.37 4.64 -14.01
N PRO A 121 -10.12 4.67 -13.50
CA PRO A 121 -9.25 5.84 -13.71
C PRO A 121 -9.02 6.09 -15.19
N GLY A 122 -9.29 7.31 -15.63
CA GLY A 122 -9.04 7.73 -17.00
C GLY A 122 -7.58 8.02 -17.29
N ALA A 123 -7.30 8.43 -18.54
CA ALA A 123 -5.94 8.77 -18.99
C ALA A 123 -5.21 9.76 -18.07
N UNK A 124 -5.79 10.48 -17.50
CA UNK A 124 -5.29 11.33 -16.67
C UNK A 124 -4.73 10.82 -15.56
N ALA A 125 -5.38 9.95 -15.04
CA ALA A 125 -4.87 9.23 -13.87
C ALA A 125 -3.57 8.48 -14.20
N GLN A 126 -3.51 7.86 -15.36
CA GLN A 126 -2.32 7.14 -15.82
C GLN A 126 -1.13 8.07 -16.00
N VAL A 127 -1.34 9.24 -16.60
CA VAL A 127 -0.27 10.25 -16.77
C VAL A 127 0.27 10.67 -15.40
N GLY A 128 -0.62 10.97 -14.45
CA GLY A 128 -0.21 11.33 -13.08
C GLY A 128 0.54 10.20 -12.38
N ALA A 129 0.14 8.93 -12.59
CA ALA A 129 0.82 7.78 -12.01
C ALA A 129 2.23 7.62 -12.60
N ASN A 130 2.38 7.81 -13.92
CA ASN A 130 3.68 7.78 -14.58
C ASN A 130 4.60 8.90 -14.05
N ALA A 131 4.06 10.12 -13.92
CA ALA A 131 4.80 11.27 -13.37
C ALA A 131 5.25 10.99 -11.93
N ALA A 132 4.39 10.41 -11.11
CA ALA A 132 4.73 10.07 -9.73
C ALA A 132 5.87 9.03 -9.66
N THR A 133 5.85 8.03 -10.55
CA THR A 133 6.92 7.03 -10.64
C THR A 133 8.25 7.69 -11.06
N ALA A 134 8.22 8.57 -12.06
CA ALA A 134 9.42 9.29 -12.52
C ALA A 134 9.99 10.20 -11.42
N LEU A 135 9.14 10.92 -10.70
CA LEU A 135 9.54 11.78 -9.58
C LEU A 135 10.22 11.00 -8.45
N ARG A 136 9.92 9.70 -8.33
CA ARG A 136 10.57 8.82 -7.36
C ARG A 136 11.86 8.19 -7.92
N GLY A 137 12.27 8.55 -9.13
CA GLY A 137 13.44 7.94 -9.77
C GLY A 137 13.29 6.44 -9.93
N PHE A 138 12.05 5.99 -10.17
CA PHE A 138 11.71 4.57 -10.36
C PHE A 138 12.02 3.70 -9.12
N ALA A 139 12.01 4.27 -7.90
CA ALA A 139 12.19 3.52 -6.67
C ALA A 139 11.12 2.42 -6.57
N GLY A 140 11.54 1.21 -6.18
CA GLY A 140 10.64 0.03 -6.14
C GLY A 140 10.37 -0.60 -7.49
N LEU A 141 11.14 -0.23 -8.53
CA LEU A 141 11.02 -0.85 -9.86
C LEU A 141 11.77 -2.20 -9.92
N SER A 142 12.97 -2.25 -9.33
CA SER A 142 13.87 -3.40 -9.48
C SER A 142 14.22 -4.01 -8.13
N ALA A 143 14.41 -5.32 -8.12
CA ALA A 143 14.88 -6.06 -6.94
C ALA A 143 16.31 -5.65 -6.58
N ARG A 144 16.64 -5.71 -5.30
CA ARG A 144 17.99 -5.43 -4.81
C ARG A 144 18.56 -6.60 -4.01
N GLY A 145 18.39 -7.79 -4.56
CA GLY A 145 19.00 -8.99 -4.00
C GLY A 145 18.54 -9.33 -2.59
N ALA A 146 17.38 -9.93 -2.47
CA ALA A 146 16.95 -10.50 -1.20
C ALA A 146 17.69 -11.83 -1.03
N ASN A 147 18.68 -11.86 -0.15
CA ASN A 147 19.37 -13.10 0.18
C ASN A 147 18.66 -13.74 1.37
N GLY A 148 18.38 -15.02 1.25
CA GLY A 148 17.70 -15.77 2.30
C GLY A 148 16.22 -16.04 2.03
N SER A 149 15.62 -16.82 2.92
CA SER A 149 14.25 -17.32 2.77
C SER A 149 13.17 -16.25 2.99
N GLY A 150 13.52 -15.13 3.58
CA GLY A 150 12.56 -14.10 3.97
C GLY A 150 11.88 -14.42 5.31
N PRO A 151 10.95 -13.57 5.75
CA PRO A 151 10.23 -13.81 7.01
C PRO A 151 9.31 -15.01 6.89
N SER A 152 9.18 -15.80 7.96
CA SER A 152 8.29 -16.96 8.00
C SER A 152 6.83 -16.57 8.19
N GLU A 153 6.60 -15.45 8.88
CA GLU A 153 5.27 -14.88 9.04
C GLU A 153 5.21 -13.53 8.31
N LEU A 154 4.05 -13.22 7.74
CA LEU A 154 3.88 -11.97 7.00
C LEU A 154 4.10 -10.75 7.90
N LEU A 155 4.86 -9.82 7.42
CA LEU A 155 4.98 -8.48 8.04
C LEU A 155 3.63 -7.76 7.93
N GLU A 156 3.35 -6.78 8.80
CA GLU A 156 2.19 -5.90 8.64
C GLU A 156 2.67 -4.46 8.47
N LEU A 157 2.14 -3.78 7.46
CA LEU A 157 2.45 -2.36 7.26
C LEU A 157 1.17 -1.54 7.28
N TYR A 158 1.06 -0.67 8.27
CA TYR A 158 -0.01 0.31 8.38
C TYR A 158 0.35 1.52 7.53
N SER A 159 -0.45 1.78 6.48
CA SER A 159 -0.10 2.72 5.43
C SER A 159 -1.36 3.20 4.69
N PHE A 160 -1.28 4.32 3.98
CA PHE A 160 -2.22 4.69 2.92
C PHE A 160 -1.42 5.13 1.70
N GLU A 161 -1.99 4.96 0.51
CA GLU A 161 -1.19 5.05 -0.73
C GLU A 161 -0.48 6.39 -0.90
N SER A 162 -1.15 7.51 -0.63
CA SER A 162 -0.54 8.83 -0.85
C SER A 162 0.44 9.26 0.24
N SER A 163 0.60 8.48 1.35
CA SER A 163 1.52 8.84 2.43
C SER A 163 2.97 8.87 1.94
N PRO A 164 3.64 10.05 1.93
CA PRO A 164 5.02 10.13 1.45
C PRO A 164 6.00 9.25 2.25
N PHE A 165 5.80 9.18 3.56
CA PHE A 165 6.68 8.40 4.43
C PHE A 165 6.42 6.89 4.31
N SER A 166 5.15 6.50 4.19
CA SER A 166 4.80 5.09 4.00
C SER A 166 5.32 4.56 2.67
N ARG A 167 5.30 5.38 1.61
CA ARG A 167 5.85 4.99 0.31
C ARG A 167 7.31 4.57 0.42
N ILE A 168 8.12 5.28 1.19
CA ILE A 168 9.54 4.95 1.40
C ILE A 168 9.69 3.55 2.02
N ALA A 169 8.81 3.20 2.96
CA ALA A 169 8.80 1.86 3.56
C ALA A 169 8.36 0.79 2.53
N ARG A 170 7.30 1.09 1.74
CA ARG A 170 6.84 0.15 0.70
C ARG A 170 7.91 -0.09 -0.38
N GLU A 171 8.65 0.97 -0.76
CA GLU A 171 9.77 0.84 -1.70
C GLU A 171 10.84 -0.12 -1.16
N ALA A 172 11.14 -0.06 0.14
CA ALA A 172 12.11 -0.95 0.77
C ALA A 172 11.59 -2.39 0.81
N LEU A 173 10.35 -2.60 1.19
CA LEU A 173 9.71 -3.93 1.15
C LEU A 173 9.72 -4.49 -0.27
N CYS A 174 9.46 -3.65 -1.23
CA CYS A 174 9.49 -4.05 -2.63
C CYS A 174 10.88 -4.43 -3.09
N UNK A 175 11.79 -3.69 -2.69
CA UNK A 175 12.95 -3.87 -2.98
C UNK A 175 13.48 -4.97 -2.57
N LEU A 176 13.21 -5.56 -1.48
CA LEU A 176 13.69 -6.78 -0.81
C LEU A 176 12.75 -7.99 -1.03
N GLU A 177 11.71 -7.85 -1.85
CA GLU A 177 10.72 -8.87 -2.13
C GLU A 177 10.06 -9.44 -0.87
N LEU A 178 9.81 -8.58 0.12
CA LEU A 178 9.22 -8.99 1.40
C LEU A 178 7.69 -8.86 1.31
N ALA A 179 6.99 -9.99 1.39
CA ALA A 179 5.53 -9.99 1.40
C ALA A 179 5.02 -9.42 2.74
N TYR A 180 3.90 -8.71 2.68
CA TYR A 180 3.34 -8.08 3.87
C TYR A 180 1.83 -7.87 3.74
N VAL A 181 1.17 -7.82 4.87
CA VAL A 181 -0.23 -7.39 4.93
C VAL A 181 -0.25 -5.85 4.92
N LEU A 182 -0.84 -5.30 3.87
CA LEU A 182 -1.11 -3.87 3.80
C LEU A 182 -2.37 -3.59 4.62
N ARG A 183 -2.20 -2.90 5.76
CA ARG A 183 -3.29 -2.44 6.61
C ARG A 183 -3.63 -1.01 6.19
N ASN A 184 -4.72 -0.85 5.45
CA ASN A 184 -5.06 0.47 4.90
C ASN A 184 -5.52 1.44 5.99
N MET A 185 -4.88 2.62 6.01
CA MET A 185 -5.08 3.68 7.01
C MET A 185 -5.70 4.92 6.38
N GLY A 186 -6.53 4.73 5.36
CA GLY A 186 -7.19 5.85 4.69
C GLY A 186 -7.97 6.74 5.66
N LYS A 187 -8.11 8.01 5.32
CA LYS A 187 -8.71 9.05 6.19
C LYS A 187 -10.20 9.17 5.89
N ALA A 188 -11.03 8.80 6.86
CA ALA A 188 -12.48 8.77 6.70
C ALA A 188 -13.18 10.06 7.14
N VAL A 189 -12.53 10.88 7.96
CA VAL A 189 -13.14 12.12 8.50
C VAL A 189 -12.22 13.32 8.28
N LYS A 190 -12.81 14.51 8.25
CA LYS A 190 -12.07 15.77 8.03
C LYS A 190 -10.99 16.00 9.09
N ALA A 191 -11.25 15.59 10.32
CA ALA A 191 -10.29 15.75 11.42
C ALA A 191 -8.97 15.02 11.16
N ASP A 192 -8.97 14.00 10.29
CA ASP A 192 -7.76 13.24 9.95
C ASP A 192 -6.94 13.87 8.82
N MET A 193 -7.49 14.89 8.13
CA MET A 193 -6.78 15.50 6.99
C MET A 193 -5.59 16.31 7.48
N GLY A 194 -4.48 16.19 6.77
CA GLY A 194 -3.23 16.84 7.14
C GLY A 194 -2.34 15.96 8.04
N PRO A 195 -1.27 16.54 8.56
CA PRO A 195 -0.36 15.83 9.47
C PRO A 195 -1.02 15.55 10.83
N PRO A 196 -0.50 14.60 11.62
CA PRO A 196 -1.09 14.22 12.92
C PRO A 196 -1.27 15.38 13.90
N TRP A 197 -0.37 16.36 13.88
CA TRP A 197 -0.48 17.52 14.79
C TRP A 197 -1.72 18.38 14.51
N VAL A 198 -2.23 18.38 13.28
CA VAL A 198 -3.46 19.12 12.95
C VAL A 198 -4.64 18.55 13.73
N ARG A 199 -4.75 17.21 13.72
CA ARG A 199 -5.80 16.55 14.49
C ARG A 199 -5.65 16.84 16.00
N ALA A 200 -4.44 16.68 16.53
CA ALA A 200 -4.17 16.88 17.95
C ALA A 200 -4.51 18.32 18.40
N LYS A 201 -4.22 19.30 17.55
CA LYS A 201 -4.40 20.71 17.89
C LYS A 201 -5.84 21.20 17.69
N PHE A 202 -6.47 20.80 16.57
CA PHE A 202 -7.77 21.39 16.16
C PHE A 202 -8.97 20.48 16.35
N PHE A 203 -8.74 19.17 16.53
CA PHE A 203 -9.82 18.19 16.60
C PHE A 203 -9.55 17.13 17.69
N PRO A 204 -9.13 17.53 18.90
CA PRO A 204 -8.71 16.55 19.94
C PRO A 204 -9.83 15.59 20.34
N ASP A 205 -11.06 16.07 20.37
CA ASP A 205 -12.21 15.31 20.87
C ASP A 205 -12.96 14.54 19.77
N THR A 206 -12.50 14.65 18.50
CA THR A 206 -13.16 13.94 17.39
C THR A 206 -12.87 12.44 17.49
N PRO A 207 -13.91 11.58 17.52
CA PRO A 207 -13.67 10.13 17.56
C PRO A 207 -12.84 9.65 16.36
N VAL A 208 -12.00 8.66 16.63
CA VAL A 208 -11.21 8.04 15.56
C VAL A 208 -12.12 7.13 14.75
N GLU A 209 -12.10 7.31 13.44
CA GLU A 209 -12.84 6.50 12.50
C GLU A 209 -11.89 5.68 11.63
N GLY A 210 -12.39 4.56 11.11
CA GLY A 210 -11.60 3.65 10.31
C GLY A 210 -11.12 2.45 11.11
N ARG A 211 -11.28 1.29 10.52
CA ARG A 211 -11.01 -0.01 11.13
C ARG A 211 -9.58 -0.14 11.63
N ASN A 212 -8.63 0.07 10.73
CA ASN A 212 -7.20 -0.05 11.07
C ASN A 212 -6.70 1.11 11.92
N ARG A 213 -7.34 2.29 11.83
CA ARG A 213 -6.96 3.44 12.66
C ARG A 213 -7.29 3.15 14.13
N LYS A 214 -8.47 2.57 14.40
CA LYS A 214 -8.86 2.15 15.76
C LYS A 214 -7.91 1.06 16.26
N ARG A 215 -7.68 0.02 15.43
CA ARG A 215 -6.75 -1.08 15.76
C ARG A 215 -5.36 -0.55 16.10
N MET A 216 -4.84 0.40 15.32
CA MET A 216 -3.51 0.97 15.57
C MET A 216 -3.42 1.64 16.95
N ILE A 217 -4.45 2.43 17.32
CA ILE A 217 -4.47 3.08 18.63
C ILE A 217 -4.53 2.05 19.76
N GLU A 218 -5.33 1.00 19.60
CA GLU A 218 -5.42 -0.09 20.56
C GLU A 218 -4.08 -0.79 20.77
N LEU A 219 -3.36 -1.02 19.67
CA LEU A 219 -2.07 -1.74 19.71
C LEU A 219 -0.91 -0.87 20.20
N THR A 220 -0.91 0.42 19.90
CA THR A 220 0.30 1.22 20.06
C THR A 220 0.08 2.54 20.83
N GLY A 221 -1.17 2.93 21.04
CA GLY A 221 -1.52 4.24 21.65
C GLY A 221 -1.27 5.43 20.73
N ARG A 222 -0.80 5.22 19.48
CA ARG A 222 -0.45 6.32 18.58
C ARG A 222 -1.07 6.08 17.20
N MET A 223 -1.44 7.18 16.53
CA MET A 223 -1.98 7.12 15.18
C MET A 223 -1.03 7.83 14.21
N GLN A 224 0.01 7.11 13.80
CA GLN A 224 1.06 7.62 12.92
C GLN A 224 1.44 6.56 11.90
N VAL A 225 1.62 6.93 10.65
CA VAL A 225 2.07 6.02 9.59
C VAL A 225 3.38 6.53 8.97
N PRO A 226 4.19 5.56 8.51
CA PRO A 226 4.08 4.11 8.58
C PRO A 226 4.34 3.54 9.99
N UNK A 227 3.76 2.11 10.47
CA UNK A 227 4.04 1.46 11.37
C UNK A 227 4.29 0.40 10.80
N LEU A 228 5.33 -0.37 11.01
CA LEU A 228 5.68 -1.75 10.67
C LEU A 228 5.57 -2.63 11.89
N ILE A 229 4.92 -3.77 11.70
CA ILE A 229 4.91 -4.82 12.73
C ILE A 229 5.53 -6.06 12.11
N ASP A 230 6.51 -6.63 12.81
CA ASP A 230 7.20 -7.85 12.40
C ASP A 230 6.98 -8.92 13.47
N PRO A 231 6.08 -9.89 13.23
CA PRO A 231 5.84 -10.95 14.21
C PRO A 231 7.04 -11.91 14.37
N ASN A 232 7.92 -12.00 13.37
CA ASN A 232 9.07 -12.91 13.40
C ASN A 232 10.08 -12.51 14.48
N THR A 233 10.13 -11.23 14.84
CA THR A 233 11.07 -10.71 15.84
C THR A 233 10.36 -10.02 17.01
N GLY A 234 9.04 -9.93 16.95
CA GLY A 234 8.27 -9.18 17.96
C GLY A 234 8.46 -7.67 17.87
N THR A 235 8.91 -7.16 16.73
CA THR A 235 9.24 -5.73 16.55
C THR A 235 8.00 -4.96 16.06
N ALA A 236 7.77 -3.80 16.67
CA ALA A 236 6.81 -2.80 16.18
C ALA A 236 7.50 -1.45 16.14
N MET A 237 7.50 -0.79 14.99
CA MET A 237 8.25 0.46 14.85
C MET A 237 7.62 1.45 13.89
N TYR A 238 7.85 2.71 14.19
CA TYR A 238 7.48 3.85 13.36
C TYR A 238 8.71 4.39 12.62
N GLU A 239 8.48 5.42 11.84
CA GLU A 239 9.47 6.19 11.10
C GLU A 239 10.09 5.43 9.93
N SER A 240 9.82 5.93 8.75
CA SER A 240 10.21 5.29 7.49
C SER A 240 11.71 5.00 7.41
N ALA A 241 12.55 5.87 7.94
CA ALA A 241 14.01 5.67 7.95
C ALA A 241 14.43 4.52 8.87
N UNK A 242 13.66 4.30 9.89
CA UNK A 242 13.87 3.40 10.69
C UNK A 242 13.55 2.22 10.21
N ILE A 243 12.38 2.01 9.70
CA ILE A 243 11.86 0.82 9.03
C ILE A 243 12.81 0.34 7.92
N VAL A 244 13.22 1.24 7.04
CA VAL A 244 14.13 0.90 5.94
C VAL A 244 15.44 0.28 6.46
N ARG A 245 15.99 0.88 7.50
CA ARG A 245 17.25 0.35 8.10
C ARG A 245 17.03 -1.05 8.67
N TYR A 246 15.96 -1.23 9.43
CA TYR A 246 15.59 -2.51 10.02
C TYR A 246 15.43 -3.59 8.95
N LEU A 247 14.61 -3.30 7.92
CA LEU A 247 14.35 -4.28 6.86
C LEU A 247 15.64 -4.70 6.15
N ARG A 248 16.57 -3.76 5.92
CA ARG A 248 17.86 -4.06 5.30
C ARG A 248 18.76 -4.90 6.20
N GLN A 249 18.78 -4.60 7.49
CA GLN A 249 19.61 -5.32 8.44
C GLN A 249 19.11 -6.73 8.72
N THR A 250 17.79 -6.89 8.77
CA THR A 250 17.15 -8.15 9.13
C THR A 250 16.99 -9.07 7.91
N TYR A 251 16.62 -8.51 6.76
CA TYR A 251 16.22 -9.29 5.58
C TYR A 251 17.00 -8.97 4.30
N GLY A 252 17.87 -7.97 4.34
CA GLY A 252 18.74 -7.65 3.20
C GLY A 252 20.02 -8.47 3.28
N GLY A 253 20.52 -8.95 2.13
CA GLY A 253 21.75 -9.70 2.06
C GLY A 253 22.97 -8.80 1.86
#